data_72a277522cf485933f38166662b1a3e9
#
_entry.id   72a277522cf485933f38166662b1a3e9
#
_cell.length_a   1.000
_cell.length_b   1.000
_cell.length_c   1.000
_cell.angle_alpha   90.00
_cell.angle_beta   90.00
_cell.angle_gamma   90.00
#
_symmetry.space_group_name_H-M   'P 1'
#
loop_
_entity.id
_entity.type
_entity.pdbx_description
1 polymer ?
#
loop_
_entity_poly.entity_id
_entity_poly.type
_entity_poly.pdbx_seq_one_letter_code
_entity_poly.pdbx_strand_id
1 'polypeptide(L)'
;SYGCYDESSNRLFGALSDGVILVCPTESYIPYCQAIEHKLLIGFTLGLSEEAAGMLEGGMRARLKSDCAPWTPPDRPEYGFGVRFYKVRRGVFRLYNVMRTNCCAMAQIIASGTGLNLLPPNGFVTPGAYFEYLESELRDPESNVLEMRIYAHR
;
A
#
# COMPACT_ATOMS: atom_id res chain seq x y z
N SER A 1 -0.69 0.11 4.27
CA SER A 1 -1.42 0.52 3.06
C SER A 1 -1.35 2.03 2.88
N TYR A 2 -1.38 2.50 1.64
CA TYR A 2 -1.48 3.91 1.28
C TYR A 2 -2.71 4.10 0.39
N GLY A 3 -3.54 5.11 0.67
CA GLY A 3 -4.78 5.29 -0.05
C GLY A 3 -5.50 6.61 0.25
N CYS A 4 -6.72 6.69 -0.27
CA CYS A 4 -7.69 7.75 -0.04
C CYS A 4 -8.65 7.29 1.07
N TYR A 5 -8.34 7.65 2.30
CA TYR A 5 -9.17 7.33 3.49
C TYR A 5 -9.88 8.57 4.06
N ASP A 6 -9.59 9.75 3.53
CA ASP A 6 -10.19 11.01 3.95
C ASP A 6 -11.24 11.46 2.93
N GLU A 7 -12.47 11.07 3.14
CA GLU A 7 -13.59 11.43 2.27
C GLU A 7 -13.84 12.93 2.26
N SER A 8 -13.55 13.64 3.36
CA SER A 8 -13.71 15.09 3.45
C SER A 8 -12.75 15.86 2.55
N SER A 9 -11.62 15.27 2.19
CA SER A 9 -10.61 15.86 1.29
C SER A 9 -10.76 15.43 -0.17
N ASN A 10 -11.77 14.60 -0.49
CA ASN A 10 -12.01 14.13 -1.85
C ASN A 10 -12.29 15.28 -2.82
N ARG A 11 -11.58 15.23 -3.94
CA ARG A 11 -11.69 16.19 -5.05
C ARG A 11 -11.78 15.42 -6.37
N LEU A 12 -12.39 16.05 -7.36
CA LEU A 12 -12.47 15.48 -8.70
C LEU A 12 -13.02 14.04 -8.71
N PHE A 13 -14.20 13.86 -8.11
CA PHE A 13 -14.89 12.55 -8.05
C PHE A 13 -14.06 11.43 -7.41
N GLY A 14 -13.27 11.73 -6.38
CA GLY A 14 -12.45 10.75 -5.66
C GLY A 14 -11.10 10.44 -6.32
N ALA A 15 -10.79 11.01 -7.47
CA ALA A 15 -9.51 10.80 -8.14
C ALA A 15 -8.34 11.52 -7.46
N LEU A 16 -8.62 12.50 -6.60
CA LEU A 16 -7.64 13.29 -5.87
C LEU A 16 -8.09 13.50 -4.43
N SER A 17 -7.22 13.22 -3.46
CA SER A 17 -7.49 13.43 -2.03
C SER A 17 -6.18 13.61 -1.25
N ASP A 18 -6.27 13.89 0.05
CA ASP A 18 -5.09 13.81 0.92
C ASP A 18 -4.58 12.36 0.97
N GLY A 19 -3.26 12.20 0.88
CA GLY A 19 -2.60 10.91 1.02
C GLY A 19 -2.61 10.46 2.48
N VAL A 20 -3.10 9.25 2.71
CA VAL A 20 -3.17 8.64 4.05
C VAL A 20 -2.48 7.28 4.04
N ILE A 21 -1.65 7.04 5.05
CA ILE A 21 -1.04 5.73 5.30
C ILE A 21 -1.80 5.07 6.45
N LEU A 22 -2.25 3.85 6.21
CA LEU A 22 -2.80 2.95 7.22
C LEU A 22 -1.68 2.01 7.67
N VAL A 23 -1.47 1.92 8.97
CA VAL A 23 -0.54 0.98 9.61
C VAL A 23 -1.34 0.05 10.51
N CYS A 24 -1.14 -1.24 10.34
CA CYS A 24 -1.87 -2.28 11.04
C CYS A 24 -0.98 -3.53 11.16
N PRO A 25 -1.05 -4.30 12.24
CA PRO A 25 -0.44 -5.64 12.27
C PRO A 25 -0.98 -6.50 11.12
N THR A 26 -0.13 -7.31 10.50
CA THR A 26 -0.50 -8.09 9.31
C THR A 26 -1.68 -9.03 9.59
N GLU A 27 -1.67 -9.70 10.74
CA GLU A 27 -2.74 -10.58 11.20
C GLU A 27 -4.07 -9.86 11.43
N SER A 28 -4.04 -8.56 11.66
CA SER A 28 -5.23 -7.73 11.82
C SER A 28 -5.69 -7.08 10.52
N TYR A 29 -4.78 -6.94 9.53
CA TYR A 29 -5.08 -6.24 8.28
C TYR A 29 -6.14 -6.97 7.44
N ILE A 30 -6.05 -8.29 7.36
CA ILE A 30 -7.00 -9.11 6.59
C ILE A 30 -8.42 -8.98 7.16
N PRO A 31 -8.66 -9.24 8.47
CA PRO A 31 -9.99 -9.03 9.07
C PRO A 31 -10.50 -7.59 8.93
N TYR A 32 -9.62 -6.60 9.08
CA TYR A 32 -9.98 -5.20 8.88
C TYR A 32 -10.50 -4.94 7.46
N CYS A 33 -9.76 -5.35 6.44
CA CYS A 33 -10.16 -5.15 5.05
C CYS A 33 -11.45 -5.89 4.70
N GLN A 34 -11.66 -7.08 5.24
CA GLN A 34 -12.86 -7.87 5.00
C GLN A 34 -14.08 -7.30 5.72
N ALA A 35 -13.96 -6.98 7.01
CA ALA A 35 -15.09 -6.58 7.85
C ALA A 35 -15.46 -5.09 7.70
N ILE A 36 -14.47 -4.21 7.52
CA ILE A 36 -14.67 -2.77 7.50
C ILE A 36 -14.64 -2.20 6.08
N GLU A 37 -13.67 -2.65 5.28
CA GLU A 37 -13.49 -2.13 3.92
C GLU A 37 -14.27 -2.94 2.87
N HIS A 38 -14.81 -4.09 3.25
CA HIS A 38 -15.54 -5.03 2.37
C HIS A 38 -14.76 -5.40 1.09
N LYS A 39 -13.44 -5.58 1.22
CA LYS A 39 -12.53 -5.85 0.11
C LYS A 39 -12.10 -7.31 0.05
N LEU A 40 -12.05 -7.85 -1.16
CA LEU A 40 -11.28 -9.05 -1.45
C LEU A 40 -9.79 -8.69 -1.40
N LEU A 41 -9.00 -9.50 -0.70
CA LEU A 41 -7.55 -9.33 -0.66
C LEU A 41 -6.85 -10.43 -1.44
N ILE A 42 -5.83 -10.01 -2.19
CA ILE A 42 -4.88 -10.90 -2.83
C ILE A 42 -3.50 -10.50 -2.36
N GLY A 43 -2.78 -11.44 -1.77
CA GLY A 43 -1.43 -11.24 -1.29
C GLY A 43 -0.41 -11.94 -2.19
N PHE A 44 0.72 -11.30 -2.44
CA PHE A 44 1.89 -11.90 -3.09
C PHE A 44 3.03 -12.00 -2.08
N THR A 45 3.62 -13.17 -1.98
CA THR A 45 4.82 -13.39 -1.16
C THR A 45 6.05 -13.10 -2.00
N LEU A 46 6.94 -12.25 -1.49
CA LEU A 46 8.19 -11.89 -2.14
C LEU A 46 9.37 -12.53 -1.42
N GLY A 47 10.27 -13.15 -2.18
CA GLY A 47 11.56 -13.63 -1.71
C GLY A 47 12.53 -12.47 -1.52
N LEU A 48 12.83 -12.12 -0.28
CA LEU A 48 13.75 -11.05 0.07
C LEU A 48 14.88 -11.56 0.95
N SER A 49 16.08 -11.00 0.81
CA SER A 49 17.11 -11.14 1.84
C SER A 49 16.67 -10.40 3.12
N GLU A 50 17.22 -10.81 4.27
CA GLU A 50 16.98 -10.11 5.54
C GLU A 50 17.39 -8.64 5.47
N GLU A 51 18.49 -8.34 4.76
CA GLU A 51 18.95 -6.98 4.55
C GLU A 51 17.92 -6.16 3.77
N ALA A 52 17.41 -6.68 2.64
CA ALA A 52 16.39 -6.02 1.83
C ALA A 52 15.09 -5.80 2.61
N ALA A 53 14.66 -6.78 3.40
CA ALA A 53 13.48 -6.66 4.26
C ALA A 53 13.69 -5.57 5.34
N GLY A 54 14.88 -5.52 5.96
CA GLY A 54 15.24 -4.49 6.92
C GLY A 54 15.28 -3.09 6.32
N MET A 55 15.79 -2.95 5.10
CA MET A 55 15.78 -1.67 4.35
C MET A 55 14.36 -1.20 4.04
N LEU A 56 13.47 -2.10 3.61
CA LEU A 56 12.05 -1.81 3.38
C LEU A 56 11.38 -1.29 4.64
N GLU A 57 11.51 -2.01 5.74
CA GLU A 57 10.91 -1.64 7.01
C GLU A 57 11.48 -0.32 7.54
N GLY A 58 12.79 -0.16 7.50
CA GLY A 58 13.50 1.06 7.89
C GLY A 58 13.05 2.28 7.08
N GLY A 59 12.93 2.14 5.76
CA GLY A 59 12.45 3.18 4.87
C GLY A 59 11.02 3.60 5.16
N MET A 60 10.13 2.64 5.44
CA MET A 60 8.76 2.94 5.84
C MET A 60 8.68 3.66 7.19
N ARG A 61 9.42 3.21 8.18
CA ARG A 61 9.48 3.84 9.51
C ARG A 61 10.01 5.26 9.44
N ALA A 62 11.07 5.49 8.65
CA ALA A 62 11.64 6.82 8.43
C ALA A 62 10.61 7.76 7.79
N ARG A 63 9.91 7.32 6.76
CA ARG A 63 8.86 8.10 6.08
C ARG A 63 7.70 8.45 7.02
N LEU A 64 7.22 7.49 7.79
CA LEU A 64 6.18 7.76 8.78
C LEU A 64 6.60 8.84 9.78
N LYS A 65 7.86 8.82 10.22
CA LYS A 65 8.39 9.77 11.18
C LYS A 65 8.61 11.17 10.59
N SER A 66 9.14 11.26 9.35
CA SER A 66 9.52 12.53 8.73
C SER A 66 8.38 13.22 8.00
N ASP A 67 7.53 12.45 7.30
CA ASP A 67 6.61 12.98 6.31
C ASP A 67 5.13 12.94 6.75
N CYS A 68 4.83 12.25 7.85
CA CYS A 68 3.47 11.97 8.25
C CYS A 68 3.13 12.51 9.65
N ALA A 69 1.85 12.70 9.90
CA ALA A 69 1.31 13.00 11.22
C ALA A 69 0.16 12.02 11.57
N PRO A 70 0.06 11.59 12.84
CA PRO A 70 -1.10 10.81 13.29
C PRO A 70 -2.40 11.51 12.92
N TRP A 71 -3.39 10.74 12.52
CA TRP A 71 -4.68 11.24 12.11
C TRP A 71 -5.79 10.23 12.45
N THR A 72 -6.93 10.73 12.89
CA THR A 72 -8.12 9.91 13.12
C THR A 72 -9.19 10.33 12.13
N PRO A 73 -9.68 9.43 11.27
CA PRO A 73 -10.78 9.73 10.37
C PRO A 73 -12.04 10.13 11.14
N PRO A 74 -12.72 11.23 10.77
CA PRO A 74 -13.89 11.72 11.49
C PRO A 74 -15.08 10.75 11.44
N ASP A 75 -15.22 10.03 10.30
CA ASP A 75 -16.38 9.18 10.04
C ASP A 75 -16.20 7.73 10.51
N ARG A 76 -15.05 7.40 11.09
CA ARG A 76 -14.70 6.04 11.54
C ARG A 76 -13.96 6.07 12.87
N PRO A 77 -14.61 6.47 13.97
CA PRO A 77 -13.94 6.64 15.26
C PRO A 77 -13.44 5.33 15.89
N GLU A 78 -14.00 4.20 15.51
CA GLU A 78 -13.66 2.89 16.08
C GLU A 78 -12.96 2.00 15.04
N TYR A 79 -11.65 2.17 14.96
CA TYR A 79 -10.82 1.21 14.23
C TYR A 79 -10.35 0.14 15.20
N GLY A 80 -11.09 -0.95 15.30
CA GLY A 80 -10.60 -2.18 15.88
C GLY A 80 -9.35 -2.68 15.15
N PHE A 81 -8.86 -3.84 15.52
CA PHE A 81 -7.73 -4.49 14.83
C PHE A 81 -6.36 -3.80 14.92
N GLY A 82 -6.18 -2.82 15.84
CA GLY A 82 -4.91 -2.11 15.99
C GLY A 82 -4.55 -1.19 14.81
N VAL A 83 -5.54 -0.77 14.03
CA VAL A 83 -5.38 0.11 12.87
C VAL A 83 -5.02 1.53 13.31
N ARG A 84 -4.00 2.10 12.69
CA ARG A 84 -3.56 3.48 12.90
C ARG A 84 -3.45 4.19 11.56
N PHE A 85 -3.88 5.45 11.52
CA PHE A 85 -3.82 6.28 10.32
C PHE A 85 -2.83 7.43 10.49
N TYR A 86 -2.20 7.78 9.37
CA TYR A 86 -1.24 8.87 9.29
C TYR A 86 -1.50 9.66 8.01
N LYS A 87 -1.79 10.96 8.10
CA LYS A 87 -1.81 11.85 6.93
C LYS A 87 -0.40 12.16 6.51
N VAL A 88 -0.14 12.04 5.20
CA VAL A 88 1.12 12.47 4.60
C VAL A 88 1.12 13.99 4.50
N ARG A 89 2.11 14.64 5.11
CA ARG A 89 2.23 16.10 5.19
C ARG A 89 3.23 16.68 4.22
N ARG A 90 4.19 15.87 3.75
CA ARG A 90 5.30 16.29 2.89
C ARG A 90 5.55 15.31 1.76
N GLY A 91 6.26 15.79 0.73
CA GLY A 91 6.67 14.97 -0.41
C GLY A 91 5.56 14.70 -1.42
N VAL A 92 5.90 13.91 -2.43
CA VAL A 92 5.03 13.62 -3.60
C VAL A 92 3.75 12.90 -3.24
N PHE A 93 3.75 12.15 -2.14
CA PHE A 93 2.58 11.39 -1.66
C PHE A 93 1.67 12.19 -0.72
N ARG A 94 1.90 13.49 -0.55
CA ARG A 94 0.99 14.36 0.20
C ARG A 94 -0.43 14.34 -0.37
N LEU A 95 -0.52 14.23 -1.69
CA LEU A 95 -1.79 14.07 -2.40
C LEU A 95 -1.86 12.67 -3.01
N TYR A 96 -2.92 11.95 -2.67
CA TYR A 96 -3.28 10.73 -3.37
C TYR A 96 -3.88 11.09 -4.73
N ASN A 97 -3.39 10.47 -5.78
CA ASN A 97 -3.92 10.58 -7.12
C ASN A 97 -3.95 9.19 -7.74
N VAL A 98 -5.13 8.74 -8.11
CA VAL A 98 -5.37 7.39 -8.63
C VAL A 98 -4.50 7.04 -9.85
N MET A 99 -4.11 8.06 -10.62
CA MET A 99 -3.32 7.86 -11.85
C MET A 99 -1.81 8.01 -11.67
N ARG A 100 -1.35 8.67 -10.59
CA ARG A 100 0.08 9.02 -10.44
C ARG A 100 0.68 8.67 -9.08
N THR A 101 0.03 9.11 -8.00
CA THR A 101 0.52 8.94 -6.62
C THR A 101 -0.41 7.99 -5.88
N ASN A 102 -0.58 6.80 -6.41
CA ASN A 102 -1.42 5.74 -5.84
C ASN A 102 -0.62 4.76 -4.96
N CYS A 103 -1.30 3.74 -4.44
CA CYS A 103 -0.68 2.73 -3.58
C CYS A 103 0.45 1.95 -4.28
N CYS A 104 0.30 1.67 -5.57
CA CYS A 104 1.32 0.96 -6.35
C CYS A 104 2.60 1.81 -6.52
N ALA A 105 2.45 3.12 -6.81
CA ALA A 105 3.58 4.03 -6.89
C ALA A 105 4.31 4.17 -5.54
N MET A 106 3.57 4.17 -4.42
CA MET A 106 4.17 4.14 -3.09
C MET A 106 4.94 2.84 -2.85
N ALA A 107 4.35 1.68 -3.16
CA ALA A 107 4.99 0.38 -3.02
C ALA A 107 6.28 0.31 -3.85
N GLN A 108 6.26 0.78 -5.09
CA GLN A 108 7.44 0.82 -5.96
C GLN A 108 8.58 1.66 -5.36
N ILE A 109 8.29 2.89 -4.90
CA ILE A 109 9.34 3.75 -4.33
C ILE A 109 9.96 3.13 -3.07
N ILE A 110 9.16 2.43 -2.28
CA ILE A 110 9.68 1.72 -1.11
C ILE A 110 10.55 0.55 -1.54
N ALA A 111 10.08 -0.26 -2.50
CA ALA A 111 10.80 -1.43 -2.99
C ALA A 111 12.08 -1.07 -3.75
N SER A 112 12.09 0.01 -4.52
CA SER A 112 13.27 0.43 -5.30
C SER A 112 14.50 0.72 -4.44
N GLY A 113 14.31 1.13 -3.18
CA GLY A 113 15.39 1.30 -2.21
C GLY A 113 16.11 0.01 -1.84
N THR A 114 15.55 -1.16 -2.15
CA THR A 114 16.14 -2.49 -1.89
C THR A 114 16.71 -3.16 -3.15
N GLY A 115 16.70 -2.47 -4.28
CA GLY A 115 17.08 -3.05 -5.57
C GLY A 115 15.97 -3.88 -6.24
N LEU A 116 14.82 -4.05 -5.58
CA LEU A 116 13.67 -4.73 -6.17
C LEU A 116 12.94 -3.83 -7.15
N ASN A 117 12.74 -4.35 -8.34
CA ASN A 117 11.89 -3.72 -9.34
C ASN A 117 10.56 -4.47 -9.39
N LEU A 118 9.55 -3.95 -8.67
CA LEU A 118 8.23 -4.57 -8.56
C LEU A 118 7.23 -4.02 -9.56
N LEU A 119 7.66 -3.18 -10.50
CA LEU A 119 6.78 -2.63 -11.52
C LEU A 119 7.42 -2.73 -12.91
N PRO A 120 6.61 -2.94 -13.95
CA PRO A 120 7.11 -2.81 -15.32
C PRO A 120 7.66 -1.38 -15.51
N PRO A 121 8.77 -1.25 -16.26
CA PRO A 121 9.52 0.01 -16.36
C PRO A 121 8.78 1.15 -17.07
N ASN A 122 7.64 0.92 -17.67
CA ASN A 122 6.94 1.89 -18.52
C ASN A 122 5.45 1.94 -18.25
N GLY A 123 4.95 3.03 -17.68
CA GLY A 123 3.53 3.38 -17.73
C GLY A 123 2.86 3.75 -16.42
N PHE A 124 1.62 4.15 -16.54
CA PHE A 124 0.71 4.35 -15.41
C PHE A 124 0.40 3.00 -14.77
N VAL A 125 0.71 2.87 -13.48
CA VAL A 125 0.46 1.63 -12.77
C VAL A 125 -0.86 1.74 -12.03
N THR A 126 -1.89 1.16 -12.63
CA THR A 126 -3.14 0.90 -11.93
C THR A 126 -3.02 -0.34 -11.05
N PRO A 127 -3.82 -0.48 -9.99
CA PRO A 127 -3.85 -1.71 -9.19
C PRO A 127 -4.11 -2.98 -10.01
N GLY A 128 -4.95 -2.89 -11.06
CA GLY A 128 -5.21 -4.03 -11.97
C GLY A 128 -3.97 -4.41 -12.79
N ALA A 129 -3.32 -3.44 -13.44
CA ALA A 129 -2.10 -3.69 -14.19
C ALA A 129 -0.96 -4.21 -13.29
N TYR A 130 -0.91 -3.74 -12.05
CA TYR A 130 0.04 -4.23 -11.07
C TYR A 130 -0.23 -5.69 -10.66
N PHE A 131 -1.48 -6.03 -10.49
CA PHE A 131 -1.89 -7.40 -10.21
C PHE A 131 -1.50 -8.34 -11.38
N GLU A 132 -1.84 -7.99 -12.62
CA GLU A 132 -1.50 -8.78 -13.82
C GLU A 132 0.03 -8.96 -13.96
N TYR A 133 0.79 -7.92 -13.66
CA TYR A 133 2.24 -8.00 -13.64
C TYR A 133 2.75 -8.99 -12.59
N LEU A 134 2.33 -8.87 -11.33
CA LEU A 134 2.75 -9.80 -10.27
C LEU A 134 2.30 -11.25 -10.56
N GLU A 135 1.14 -11.44 -11.18
CA GLU A 135 0.68 -12.75 -11.62
C GLU A 135 1.56 -13.32 -12.73
N SER A 136 2.06 -12.48 -13.65
CA SER A 136 3.02 -12.91 -14.67
C SER A 136 4.38 -13.27 -14.08
N GLU A 137 4.86 -12.48 -13.12
CA GLU A 137 6.09 -12.73 -12.38
C GLU A 137 6.08 -14.06 -11.62
N LEU A 138 4.91 -14.45 -11.08
CA LEU A 138 4.75 -15.75 -10.40
C LEU A 138 5.04 -16.95 -11.30
N ARG A 139 4.99 -16.79 -12.61
CA ARG A 139 5.28 -17.83 -13.59
C ARG A 139 6.75 -17.84 -14.04
N ASP A 140 7.50 -16.80 -13.66
CA ASP A 140 8.93 -16.68 -13.98
C ASP A 140 9.76 -17.29 -12.82
N PRO A 141 10.51 -18.38 -13.05
CA PRO A 141 11.33 -19.01 -12.02
C PRO A 141 12.47 -18.13 -11.49
N GLU A 142 12.86 -17.09 -12.22
CA GLU A 142 13.89 -16.12 -11.80
C GLU A 142 13.29 -14.93 -11.02
N SER A 143 11.96 -14.86 -10.93
CA SER A 143 11.28 -13.79 -10.22
C SER A 143 11.37 -13.94 -8.69
N ASN A 144 11.32 -12.79 -8.02
CA ASN A 144 11.19 -12.74 -6.57
C ASN A 144 9.74 -12.97 -6.07
N VAL A 145 8.76 -13.15 -6.95
CA VAL A 145 7.37 -13.44 -6.57
C VAL A 145 7.21 -14.95 -6.39
N LEU A 146 7.04 -15.39 -5.14
CA LEU A 146 7.07 -16.81 -4.79
C LEU A 146 5.69 -17.46 -4.69
N GLU A 147 4.68 -16.71 -4.26
CA GLU A 147 3.34 -17.26 -3.98
C GLU A 147 2.27 -16.18 -4.11
N MET A 148 1.07 -16.61 -4.52
CA MET A 148 -0.14 -15.80 -4.49
C MET A 148 -1.18 -16.46 -3.56
N ARG A 149 -1.80 -15.68 -2.69
CA ARG A 149 -2.90 -16.11 -1.80
C ARG A 149 -4.12 -15.23 -1.97
N ILE A 150 -5.27 -15.86 -2.08
CA ILE A 150 -6.57 -15.19 -2.10
C ILE A 150 -7.19 -15.32 -0.71
N TYR A 151 -7.48 -14.19 -0.08
CA TYR A 151 -8.18 -14.13 1.20
C TYR A 151 -9.65 -13.83 0.94
N ALA A 152 -10.41 -14.89 0.71
CA ALA A 152 -11.85 -14.80 0.48
C ALA A 152 -12.61 -14.41 1.76
N HIS A 153 -13.75 -13.73 1.61
CA HIS A 153 -14.71 -13.55 2.71
C HIS A 153 -15.17 -14.94 3.19
N ARG A 154 -15.10 -15.16 4.48
CA ARG A 154 -15.76 -16.30 5.13
C ARG A 154 -17.18 -15.95 5.49
#